data_375535ae2c7e8ff5be2de6bdd9fe944c
#
_entry.id   375535ae2c7e8ff5be2de6bdd9fe944c
#
_cell.length_a   1.000
_cell.length_b   1.000
_cell.length_c   1.000
_cell.angle_alpha   90.00
_cell.angle_beta   90.00
_cell.angle_gamma   90.00
#
_symmetry.space_group_name_H-M   'P 1'
#
loop_
_entity.id
_entity.type
_entity.pdbx_description
1 polymer ?
#
loop_
_entity_poly.entity_id
_entity_poly.type
_entity_poly.pdbx_seq_one_letter_code
_entity_poly.pdbx_strand_id
1 'polypeptide(L)'
;LYGLDFSQVRLSFDYGIKDWLAVGIGRSSSLKTIDGNSKIRIKRQVKDGFPFTIVANSAVYLKQWQYTESEKETFLLTDQLSYVNQILIARKINHNLTLQLSPTIVHYNLIKIKNESNDKYALGIGGRQKLTKRISLNAEYFYQLNDKRNNNVLSLGFDIETGGHIFQLHFSNSPAMIDSEFITQTTGDWLKGDIYFGFNISRVFTLNK
;
A
#
# COMPACT_ATOMS: atom_id res chain seq x y z
N LEU A 1 10.09 -23.29 9.31
CA LEU A 1 9.25 -23.65 10.47
C LEU A 1 8.02 -22.74 10.48
N TYR A 2 6.84 -23.26 10.24
CA TYR A 2 5.53 -22.54 10.29
C TYR A 2 5.43 -21.27 9.44
N GLY A 3 6.10 -21.17 8.28
CA GLY A 3 6.01 -20.04 7.35
C GLY A 3 6.75 -18.77 7.78
N LEU A 4 7.44 -18.77 8.91
CA LEU A 4 8.19 -17.58 9.41
C LEU A 4 9.42 -17.28 8.56
N ASP A 5 9.96 -18.26 7.86
CA ASP A 5 11.15 -18.10 7.00
C ASP A 5 10.88 -17.22 5.77
N PHE A 6 9.60 -17.00 5.41
CA PHE A 6 9.15 -16.16 4.30
C PHE A 6 8.52 -14.85 4.75
N SER A 7 8.63 -14.49 6.04
CA SER A 7 8.04 -13.25 6.55
C SER A 7 8.73 -12.03 5.94
N GLN A 8 7.92 -11.09 5.47
CA GLN A 8 8.41 -9.80 5.00
C GLN A 8 8.31 -8.77 6.13
N VAL A 9 9.34 -7.97 6.27
CA VAL A 9 9.39 -6.88 7.26
C VAL A 9 9.59 -5.56 6.53
N ARG A 10 8.81 -4.54 6.90
CA ARG A 10 8.97 -3.17 6.41
C ARG A 10 9.03 -2.19 7.58
N LEU A 11 10.03 -1.32 7.54
CA LEU A 11 10.14 -0.17 8.44
C LEU A 11 9.92 1.11 7.62
N SER A 12 9.09 2.02 8.13
CA SER A 12 8.85 3.31 7.46
C SER A 12 8.74 4.45 8.46
N PHE A 13 9.08 5.64 7.99
CA PHE A 13 8.95 6.89 8.71
C PHE A 13 8.21 7.88 7.82
N ASP A 14 7.13 8.47 8.33
CA ASP A 14 6.35 9.50 7.66
C ASP A 14 6.47 10.82 8.44
N TYR A 15 6.65 11.93 7.74
CA TYR A 15 6.75 13.26 8.32
C TYR A 15 5.72 14.21 7.69
N GLY A 16 4.89 14.80 8.54
CA GLY A 16 3.94 15.85 8.14
C GLY A 16 4.64 17.20 8.03
N ILE A 17 4.91 17.65 6.82
CA ILE A 17 5.53 18.96 6.54
C ILE A 17 4.51 20.09 6.79
N LYS A 18 3.28 19.87 6.33
CA LYS A 18 2.13 20.77 6.50
C LYS A 18 0.85 19.95 6.63
N ASP A 19 -0.24 20.58 7.04
CA ASP A 19 -1.55 19.92 7.16
C ASP A 19 -2.01 19.21 5.88
N TRP A 20 -1.53 19.66 4.73
CA TRP A 20 -1.89 19.11 3.42
C TRP A 20 -0.78 18.31 2.77
N LEU A 21 0.45 18.26 3.32
CA LEU A 21 1.62 17.59 2.74
C LEU A 21 2.33 16.73 3.77
N ALA A 22 2.45 15.45 3.48
CA ALA A 22 3.31 14.52 4.19
C ALA A 22 4.26 13.83 3.21
N VAL A 23 5.46 13.49 3.68
CA VAL A 23 6.45 12.70 2.95
C VAL A 23 6.89 11.54 3.83
N GLY A 24 7.30 10.44 3.20
CA GLY A 24 7.76 9.26 3.92
C GLY A 24 8.89 8.56 3.21
N ILE A 25 9.66 7.80 3.99
CA ILE A 25 10.69 6.87 3.50
C ILE A 25 10.47 5.51 4.14
N GLY A 26 10.77 4.45 3.42
CA GLY A 26 10.63 3.10 3.93
C GLY A 26 11.71 2.17 3.40
N ARG A 27 11.85 1.04 4.10
CA ARG A 27 12.68 -0.08 3.67
C ARG A 27 11.97 -1.39 3.93
N SER A 28 11.86 -2.22 2.91
CA SER A 28 11.32 -3.58 3.00
C SER A 28 12.43 -4.63 2.88
N SER A 29 12.25 -5.77 3.54
CA SER A 29 13.12 -6.95 3.37
C SER A 29 12.95 -7.59 1.98
N SER A 30 11.78 -7.45 1.34
CA SER A 30 11.55 -7.92 -0.02
C SER A 30 12.47 -7.21 -0.99
N LEU A 31 13.37 -7.97 -1.63
CA LEU A 31 14.40 -7.48 -2.55
C LEU A 31 15.18 -6.25 -2.00
N LYS A 32 15.31 -6.13 -0.68
CA LYS A 32 15.92 -4.97 0.01
C LYS A 32 15.40 -3.62 -0.51
N THR A 33 14.11 -3.56 -0.85
CA THR A 33 13.47 -2.39 -1.46
C THR A 33 13.55 -1.18 -0.55
N ILE A 34 13.97 -0.05 -1.09
CA ILE A 34 13.90 1.27 -0.46
C ILE A 34 12.80 2.04 -1.18
N ASP A 35 11.97 2.76 -0.43
CA ASP A 35 10.88 3.55 -0.98
C ASP A 35 10.83 4.96 -0.42
N GLY A 36 10.33 5.87 -1.25
CA GLY A 36 9.96 7.22 -0.86
C GLY A 36 8.52 7.49 -1.29
N ASN A 37 7.76 8.19 -0.48
CA ASN A 37 6.38 8.54 -0.79
C ASN A 37 6.04 9.98 -0.43
N SER A 38 5.00 10.51 -1.08
CA SER A 38 4.39 11.79 -0.75
C SER A 38 2.88 11.68 -0.78
N LYS A 39 2.21 12.34 0.18
CA LYS A 39 0.75 12.42 0.28
C LYS A 39 0.34 13.89 0.28
N ILE A 40 -0.45 14.29 -0.71
CA ILE A 40 -0.94 15.65 -0.88
C ILE A 40 -2.46 15.65 -0.73
N ARG A 41 -2.97 16.28 0.33
CA ARG A 41 -4.40 16.45 0.52
C ARG A 41 -4.91 17.61 -0.33
N ILE A 42 -5.61 17.30 -1.42
CA ILE A 42 -6.16 18.25 -2.37
C ILE A 42 -7.40 18.93 -1.79
N LYS A 43 -8.30 18.15 -1.19
CA LYS A 43 -9.57 18.64 -0.64
C LYS A 43 -9.95 17.85 0.60
N ARG A 44 -10.61 18.49 1.55
CA ARG A 44 -11.12 17.88 2.77
C ARG A 44 -12.65 17.84 2.75
N GLN A 45 -13.25 16.76 3.23
CA GLN A 45 -14.68 16.66 3.48
C GLN A 45 -15.09 17.68 4.54
N VAL A 46 -16.17 18.42 4.25
CA VAL A 46 -16.76 19.41 5.16
C VAL A 46 -18.24 19.10 5.32
N LYS A 47 -18.73 19.20 6.56
CA LYS A 47 -20.17 19.05 6.84
C LYS A 47 -20.95 20.13 6.09
N ASP A 48 -22.03 19.74 5.44
CA ASP A 48 -22.89 20.63 4.65
C ASP A 48 -22.19 21.34 3.48
N GLY A 49 -21.04 20.79 3.05
CA GLY A 49 -20.22 21.31 1.94
C GLY A 49 -19.68 20.19 1.06
N PHE A 50 -18.39 20.24 0.72
CA PHE A 50 -17.77 19.25 -0.16
C PHE A 50 -17.77 17.85 0.47
N PRO A 51 -18.35 16.83 -0.18
CA PRO A 51 -18.70 15.56 0.48
C PRO A 51 -17.53 14.54 0.58
N PHE A 52 -16.34 14.84 0.03
CA PHE A 52 -15.23 13.90 -0.03
C PHE A 52 -13.93 14.49 0.55
N THR A 53 -13.04 13.63 1.01
CA THR A 53 -11.62 13.96 1.16
C THR A 53 -10.87 13.38 -0.02
N ILE A 54 -10.05 14.19 -0.71
CA ILE A 54 -9.27 13.77 -1.87
C ILE A 54 -7.79 13.96 -1.53
N VAL A 55 -7.02 12.87 -1.69
CA VAL A 55 -5.57 12.84 -1.46
C VAL A 55 -4.90 12.25 -2.69
N ALA A 56 -3.88 12.92 -3.23
CA ALA A 56 -2.95 12.32 -4.17
C ALA A 56 -1.82 11.65 -3.36
N ASN A 57 -1.57 10.38 -3.64
CA ASN A 57 -0.47 9.59 -3.09
C ASN A 57 0.45 9.17 -4.23
N SER A 58 1.74 9.46 -4.10
CA SER A 58 2.76 9.03 -5.05
C SER A 58 3.92 8.40 -4.32
N ALA A 59 4.37 7.24 -4.79
CA ALA A 59 5.48 6.51 -4.22
C ALA A 59 6.42 6.00 -5.30
N VAL A 60 7.72 5.99 -4.99
CA VAL A 60 8.78 5.39 -5.80
C VAL A 60 9.45 4.30 -5.00
N TYR A 61 9.68 3.17 -5.64
CA TYR A 61 10.32 1.98 -5.06
C TYR A 61 11.57 1.63 -5.86
N LEU A 62 12.71 1.51 -5.18
CA LEU A 62 13.96 1.02 -5.71
C LEU A 62 14.18 -0.39 -5.18
N LYS A 63 14.04 -1.39 -6.05
CA LYS A 63 14.25 -2.81 -5.74
C LYS A 63 15.69 -3.18 -6.05
N GLN A 64 16.41 -3.73 -5.07
CA GLN A 64 17.79 -4.20 -5.28
C GLN A 64 17.77 -5.63 -5.83
N TRP A 65 17.62 -5.78 -7.13
CA TRP A 65 17.77 -7.07 -7.77
C TRP A 65 19.22 -7.53 -7.75
N GLN A 66 19.41 -8.82 -7.51
CA GLN A 66 20.73 -9.42 -7.65
C GLN A 66 20.91 -9.77 -9.13
N TYR A 67 21.73 -8.99 -9.81
CA TYR A 67 22.16 -9.29 -11.17
C TYR A 67 23.39 -10.19 -11.15
N THR A 68 23.49 -11.07 -12.14
CA THR A 68 24.76 -11.75 -12.48
C THR A 68 25.76 -10.73 -13.03
N GLU A 69 27.04 -11.05 -13.04
CA GLU A 69 28.09 -10.12 -13.50
C GLU A 69 27.83 -9.67 -14.97
N SER A 70 27.34 -10.59 -15.82
CA SER A 70 26.97 -10.27 -17.23
C SER A 70 25.73 -9.36 -17.34
N GLU A 71 24.79 -9.47 -16.41
CA GLU A 71 23.58 -8.63 -16.38
C GLU A 71 23.89 -7.22 -15.88
N LYS A 72 24.86 -7.04 -14.98
CA LYS A 72 25.26 -5.72 -14.44
C LYS A 72 25.75 -4.76 -15.54
N GLU A 73 26.35 -5.27 -16.59
CA GLU A 73 26.79 -4.45 -17.72
C GLU A 73 25.62 -3.95 -18.59
N THR A 74 24.48 -4.61 -18.53
CA THR A 74 23.31 -4.35 -19.40
C THR A 74 22.23 -3.55 -18.71
N PHE A 75 22.01 -3.76 -17.40
CA PHE A 75 20.91 -3.16 -16.63
C PHE A 75 21.35 -1.91 -15.84
N LEU A 76 20.55 -0.85 -15.96
CA LEU A 76 20.76 0.39 -15.24
C LEU A 76 20.07 0.36 -13.88
N LEU A 77 20.52 1.20 -12.95
CA LEU A 77 19.82 1.40 -11.66
C LEU A 77 18.37 1.83 -11.84
N THR A 78 18.10 2.61 -12.90
CA THR A 78 16.76 3.06 -13.25
C THR A 78 15.81 1.91 -13.58
N ASP A 79 16.31 0.79 -14.09
CA ASP A 79 15.48 -0.38 -14.42
C ASP A 79 14.87 -1.04 -13.18
N GLN A 80 15.46 -0.80 -12.03
CA GLN A 80 14.99 -1.31 -10.73
C GLN A 80 13.88 -0.45 -10.11
N LEU A 81 13.52 0.67 -10.75
CA LEU A 81 12.49 1.57 -10.25
C LEU A 81 11.09 1.12 -10.63
N SER A 82 10.18 1.31 -9.69
CA SER A 82 8.73 1.26 -9.93
C SER A 82 8.04 2.42 -9.21
N TYR A 83 6.91 2.84 -9.76
CA TYR A 83 6.16 3.99 -9.27
C TYR A 83 4.71 3.60 -9.02
N VAL A 84 4.13 4.11 -7.96
CA VAL A 84 2.71 3.96 -7.66
C VAL A 84 2.10 5.35 -7.50
N ASN A 85 1.06 5.63 -8.28
CA ASN A 85 0.30 6.87 -8.18
C ASN A 85 -1.17 6.53 -7.93
N GLN A 86 -1.73 7.11 -6.88
CA GLN A 86 -3.10 6.86 -6.44
C GLN A 86 -3.82 8.18 -6.18
N ILE A 87 -5.10 8.22 -6.52
CA ILE A 87 -6.02 9.25 -6.02
C ILE A 87 -6.95 8.59 -5.02
N LEU A 88 -6.79 8.93 -3.75
CA LEU A 88 -7.62 8.40 -2.68
C LEU A 88 -8.83 9.31 -2.50
N ILE A 89 -10.03 8.81 -2.77
CA ILE A 89 -11.30 9.53 -2.66
C ILE A 89 -12.07 8.89 -1.52
N ALA A 90 -12.04 9.51 -0.35
CA ALA A 90 -12.66 8.97 0.85
C ALA A 90 -13.88 9.80 1.26
N ARG A 91 -14.90 9.11 1.77
CA ARG A 91 -16.08 9.73 2.37
C ARG A 91 -16.37 9.09 3.72
N LYS A 92 -16.40 9.92 4.74
CA LYS A 92 -16.97 9.56 6.04
C LYS A 92 -18.49 9.62 5.94
N ILE A 93 -19.13 8.46 5.88
CA ILE A 93 -20.59 8.33 5.72
C ILE A 93 -21.30 8.71 7.02
N ASN A 94 -20.77 8.21 8.15
CA ASN A 94 -21.27 8.53 9.49
C ASN A 94 -20.10 8.47 10.50
N HIS A 95 -20.39 8.54 11.79
CA HIS A 95 -19.37 8.51 12.84
C HIS A 95 -18.50 7.23 12.80
N ASN A 96 -19.08 6.11 12.37
CA ASN A 96 -18.44 4.80 12.45
C ASN A 96 -17.91 4.28 11.10
N LEU A 97 -18.52 4.72 9.96
CA LEU A 97 -18.21 4.17 8.64
C LEU A 97 -17.53 5.20 7.75
N THR A 98 -16.39 4.83 7.19
CA THR A 98 -15.69 5.54 6.12
C THR A 98 -15.50 4.58 4.95
N LEU A 99 -15.77 5.05 3.74
CA LEU A 99 -15.51 4.33 2.49
C LEU A 99 -14.49 5.10 1.66
N GLN A 100 -13.72 4.38 0.87
CA GLN A 100 -12.66 4.94 0.00
C GLN A 100 -12.65 4.24 -1.35
N LEU A 101 -12.42 5.03 -2.38
CA LEU A 101 -12.12 4.60 -3.74
C LEU A 101 -10.68 5.03 -4.07
N SER A 102 -9.90 4.15 -4.71
CA SER A 102 -8.48 4.36 -4.95
C SER A 102 -8.10 3.96 -6.39
N PRO A 103 -8.45 4.77 -7.43
CA PRO A 103 -7.86 4.58 -8.75
C PRO A 103 -6.34 4.68 -8.66
N THR A 104 -5.67 3.68 -9.23
CA THR A 104 -4.23 3.46 -9.06
C THR A 104 -3.58 3.14 -10.39
N ILE A 105 -2.40 3.73 -10.61
CA ILE A 105 -1.48 3.40 -11.70
C ILE A 105 -0.17 2.96 -11.08
N VAL A 106 0.32 1.79 -11.49
CA VAL A 106 1.64 1.27 -11.13
C VAL A 106 2.47 1.17 -12.39
N HIS A 107 3.61 1.85 -12.42
CA HIS A 107 4.56 1.81 -13.52
C HIS A 107 5.83 1.06 -13.11
N TYR A 108 6.30 0.15 -13.96
CA TYR A 108 7.58 -0.52 -13.83
C TYR A 108 8.52 -0.11 -14.95
N ASN A 109 9.71 0.35 -14.63
CA ASN A 109 10.70 0.68 -15.65
C ASN A 109 11.18 -0.55 -16.41
N LEU A 110 11.29 -1.69 -15.72
CA LEU A 110 11.62 -2.96 -16.34
C LEU A 110 10.59 -4.04 -16.03
N ILE A 111 10.14 -4.74 -17.04
CA ILE A 111 9.28 -5.93 -16.96
C ILE A 111 10.03 -7.14 -17.47
N LYS A 112 9.97 -8.24 -16.71
CA LYS A 112 10.66 -9.49 -17.02
C LYS A 112 10.00 -10.30 -18.15
N ILE A 113 8.74 -10.04 -18.45
CA ILE A 113 7.95 -10.83 -19.39
C ILE A 113 7.74 -10.03 -20.69
N LYS A 114 8.21 -10.58 -21.79
CA LYS A 114 8.04 -9.98 -23.12
C LYS A 114 6.54 -9.80 -23.44
N ASN A 115 6.18 -8.65 -24.00
CA ASN A 115 4.80 -8.25 -24.35
C ASN A 115 3.88 -7.90 -23.16
N GLU A 116 4.42 -7.70 -21.98
CA GLU A 116 3.67 -7.16 -20.85
C GLU A 116 3.70 -5.63 -20.86
N SER A 117 2.62 -4.97 -20.38
CA SER A 117 2.62 -3.51 -20.22
C SER A 117 3.40 -3.08 -18.99
N ASN A 118 4.23 -2.05 -19.12
CA ASN A 118 4.91 -1.39 -18.00
C ASN A 118 3.92 -0.72 -17.05
N ASP A 119 2.77 -0.29 -17.60
CA ASP A 119 1.71 0.33 -16.81
C ASP A 119 0.65 -0.68 -16.44
N LYS A 120 0.37 -0.76 -15.13
CA LYS A 120 -0.70 -1.55 -14.54
C LYS A 120 -1.73 -0.61 -13.95
N TYR A 121 -3.00 -0.86 -14.23
CA TYR A 121 -4.11 -0.07 -13.73
C TYR A 121 -4.94 -0.90 -12.76
N ALA A 122 -5.29 -0.32 -11.64
CA ALA A 122 -6.14 -0.96 -10.65
C ALA A 122 -7.15 0.03 -10.05
N LEU A 123 -8.28 -0.50 -9.62
CA LEU A 123 -9.28 0.24 -8.88
C LEU A 123 -9.41 -0.38 -7.48
N GLY A 124 -8.98 0.36 -6.48
CA GLY A 124 -9.12 -0.01 -5.08
C GLY A 124 -10.45 0.44 -4.51
N ILE A 125 -11.08 -0.41 -3.71
CA ILE A 125 -12.24 -0.08 -2.88
C ILE A 125 -11.89 -0.49 -1.46
N GLY A 126 -12.02 0.43 -0.51
CA GLY A 126 -11.72 0.18 0.88
C GLY A 126 -12.78 0.73 1.83
N GLY A 127 -12.81 0.20 3.02
CA GLY A 127 -13.72 0.65 4.06
C GLY A 127 -13.17 0.43 5.45
N ARG A 128 -13.55 1.34 6.36
CA ARG A 128 -13.26 1.25 7.79
C ARG A 128 -14.55 1.40 8.57
N GLN A 129 -14.86 0.39 9.38
CA GLN A 129 -15.99 0.39 10.31
C GLN A 129 -15.49 0.40 11.75
N LYS A 130 -15.78 1.44 12.50
CA LYS A 130 -15.55 1.45 13.95
C LYS A 130 -16.52 0.50 14.64
N LEU A 131 -16.00 -0.46 15.37
CA LEU A 131 -16.77 -1.40 16.20
C LEU A 131 -16.89 -0.90 17.64
N THR A 132 -15.79 -0.33 18.16
CA THR A 132 -15.74 0.28 19.49
C THR A 132 -14.98 1.60 19.43
N LYS A 133 -14.76 2.26 20.57
CA LYS A 133 -13.91 3.46 20.65
C LYS A 133 -12.45 3.19 20.25
N ARG A 134 -11.98 1.94 20.38
CA ARG A 134 -10.58 1.55 20.18
C ARG A 134 -10.37 0.53 19.05
N ILE A 135 -11.43 -0.11 18.56
CA ILE A 135 -11.33 -1.18 17.57
C ILE A 135 -12.08 -0.77 16.31
N SER A 136 -11.44 -0.94 15.18
CA SER A 136 -12.03 -0.78 13.85
C SER A 136 -11.79 -2.03 13.02
N LEU A 137 -12.77 -2.40 12.20
CA LEU A 137 -12.64 -3.39 11.13
C LEU A 137 -12.31 -2.65 9.84
N ASN A 138 -11.34 -3.16 9.09
CA ASN A 138 -10.93 -2.64 7.80
C ASN A 138 -11.05 -3.72 6.73
N ALA A 139 -11.43 -3.32 5.53
CA ALA A 139 -11.42 -4.18 4.35
C ALA A 139 -10.91 -3.37 3.16
N GLU A 140 -10.12 -4.00 2.30
CA GLU A 140 -9.59 -3.39 1.08
C GLU A 140 -9.53 -4.44 -0.03
N TYR A 141 -9.95 -4.05 -1.22
CA TYR A 141 -9.92 -4.87 -2.42
C TYR A 141 -9.42 -4.05 -3.60
N PHE A 142 -8.43 -4.56 -4.34
CA PHE A 142 -7.98 -3.98 -5.60
C PHE A 142 -8.33 -4.88 -6.77
N TYR A 143 -9.10 -4.33 -7.71
CA TYR A 143 -9.40 -4.96 -8.98
C TYR A 143 -8.40 -4.49 -10.04
N GLN A 144 -7.66 -5.42 -10.64
CA GLN A 144 -6.72 -5.14 -11.71
C GLN A 144 -7.45 -5.04 -13.05
N LEU A 145 -7.26 -3.92 -13.77
CA LEU A 145 -8.01 -3.61 -14.99
C LEU A 145 -7.38 -4.20 -16.25
N ASN A 146 -6.06 -4.26 -16.31
CA ASN A 146 -5.33 -4.67 -17.53
C ASN A 146 -4.35 -5.84 -17.32
N ASP A 147 -4.32 -6.46 -16.16
CA ASP A 147 -3.56 -7.68 -15.91
C ASP A 147 -4.47 -8.78 -15.33
N LYS A 148 -4.59 -9.90 -16.07
CA LYS A 148 -5.41 -11.04 -15.67
C LYS A 148 -4.59 -12.25 -15.20
N ARG A 149 -3.26 -12.12 -15.13
CA ARG A 149 -2.38 -13.22 -14.74
C ARG A 149 -2.23 -13.32 -13.23
N ASN A 150 -2.30 -12.19 -12.56
CA ASN A 150 -2.25 -12.09 -11.13
C ASN A 150 -3.66 -12.02 -10.54
N ASN A 151 -3.81 -12.51 -9.33
CA ASN A 151 -5.07 -12.43 -8.60
C ASN A 151 -5.30 -11.02 -8.08
N ASN A 152 -6.58 -10.64 -7.98
CA ASN A 152 -6.95 -9.43 -7.27
C ASN A 152 -6.68 -9.57 -5.79
N VAL A 153 -6.13 -8.54 -5.17
CA VAL A 153 -5.83 -8.57 -3.74
C VAL A 153 -7.05 -8.19 -2.92
N LEU A 154 -7.30 -8.97 -1.87
CA LEU A 154 -8.27 -8.69 -0.81
C LEU A 154 -7.57 -8.76 0.54
N SER A 155 -7.73 -7.72 1.33
CA SER A 155 -7.26 -7.67 2.73
C SER A 155 -8.43 -7.39 3.67
N LEU A 156 -8.42 -8.10 4.81
CA LEU A 156 -9.34 -7.88 5.92
C LEU A 156 -8.50 -7.71 7.19
N GLY A 157 -8.83 -6.73 8.02
CA GLY A 157 -8.01 -6.47 9.19
C GLY A 157 -8.73 -5.71 10.30
N PHE A 158 -8.05 -5.63 11.43
CA PHE A 158 -8.49 -4.89 12.61
C PHE A 158 -7.42 -3.90 13.03
N ASP A 159 -7.84 -2.66 13.34
CA ASP A 159 -7.00 -1.68 14.04
C ASP A 159 -7.39 -1.67 15.51
N ILE A 160 -6.38 -1.68 16.38
CA ILE A 160 -6.53 -1.59 17.85
C ILE A 160 -5.75 -0.37 18.32
N GLU A 161 -6.46 0.67 18.75
CA GLU A 161 -5.87 1.93 19.23
C GLU A 161 -5.62 1.86 20.74
N THR A 162 -4.37 2.02 21.17
CA THR A 162 -3.94 1.93 22.59
C THR A 162 -3.31 3.24 23.08
N GLY A 163 -3.98 4.37 22.85
CA GLY A 163 -3.56 5.68 23.39
C GLY A 163 -2.27 6.30 22.81
N GLY A 164 -1.34 5.52 22.29
CA GLY A 164 -0.10 6.01 21.70
C GLY A 164 0.38 5.17 20.52
N HIS A 165 -0.18 3.97 20.40
CA HIS A 165 0.15 3.04 19.30
C HIS A 165 -1.14 2.56 18.64
N ILE A 166 -1.04 2.24 17.36
CA ILE A 166 -2.06 1.54 16.61
C ILE A 166 -1.47 0.20 16.20
N PHE A 167 -2.08 -0.88 16.66
CA PHE A 167 -1.79 -2.25 16.24
C PHE A 167 -2.77 -2.62 15.16
N GLN A 168 -2.26 -3.08 14.01
CA GLN A 168 -3.07 -3.53 12.89
C GLN A 168 -2.80 -5.00 12.67
N LEU A 169 -3.83 -5.82 12.73
CA LEU A 169 -3.79 -7.24 12.39
C LEU A 169 -4.55 -7.42 11.10
N HIS A 170 -3.96 -8.09 10.13
CA HIS A 170 -4.63 -8.29 8.84
C HIS A 170 -4.36 -9.65 8.22
N PHE A 171 -5.30 -10.08 7.40
CA PHE A 171 -5.25 -11.25 6.55
C PHE A 171 -5.38 -10.80 5.11
N SER A 172 -4.52 -11.30 4.24
CA SER A 172 -4.51 -10.96 2.82
C SER A 172 -4.09 -12.16 1.98
N ASN A 173 -4.49 -12.21 0.73
CA ASN A 173 -3.93 -13.16 -0.24
C ASN A 173 -2.61 -12.67 -0.87
N SER A 174 -2.05 -11.57 -0.38
CA SER A 174 -0.73 -11.07 -0.76
C SER A 174 0.21 -11.01 0.43
N PRO A 175 1.42 -11.55 0.36
CA PRO A 175 2.44 -11.39 1.39
C PRO A 175 3.19 -10.04 1.29
N ALA A 176 2.93 -9.26 0.24
CA ALA A 176 3.70 -8.07 -0.07
C ALA A 176 3.42 -6.91 0.89
N MET A 177 4.49 -6.18 1.27
CA MET A 177 4.45 -5.03 2.17
C MET A 177 4.67 -3.70 1.45
N ILE A 178 4.76 -3.69 0.13
CA ILE A 178 4.91 -2.50 -0.72
C ILE A 178 3.79 -2.45 -1.75
N ASP A 179 3.23 -1.26 -2.00
CA ASP A 179 2.02 -1.07 -2.80
C ASP A 179 2.14 -1.63 -4.23
N SER A 180 3.32 -1.46 -4.86
CA SER A 180 3.51 -1.94 -6.23
C SER A 180 3.33 -3.45 -6.35
N GLU A 181 3.86 -4.24 -5.39
CA GLU A 181 3.71 -5.70 -5.39
C GLU A 181 2.34 -6.12 -4.87
N PHE A 182 1.88 -5.50 -3.80
CA PHE A 182 0.59 -5.76 -3.18
C PHE A 182 -0.57 -5.64 -4.18
N ILE A 183 -0.57 -4.56 -4.98
CA ILE A 183 -1.67 -4.27 -5.90
C ILE A 183 -1.59 -5.11 -7.18
N THR A 184 -0.37 -5.37 -7.71
CA THR A 184 -0.23 -5.90 -9.08
C THR A 184 0.47 -7.25 -9.19
N GLN A 185 1.06 -7.78 -8.11
CA GLN A 185 1.82 -9.03 -8.14
C GLN A 185 1.29 -10.08 -7.17
N THR A 186 0.00 -9.99 -6.80
CA THR A 186 -0.64 -10.94 -5.90
C THR A 186 -0.90 -12.26 -6.63
N THR A 187 -0.32 -13.34 -6.13
CA THR A 187 -0.48 -14.69 -6.68
C THR A 187 -1.42 -15.57 -5.86
N GLY A 188 -1.61 -15.25 -4.58
CA GLY A 188 -2.46 -16.03 -3.68
C GLY A 188 -3.94 -15.93 -4.04
N ASP A 189 -4.68 -16.99 -3.74
CA ASP A 189 -6.10 -17.12 -3.99
C ASP A 189 -6.83 -17.46 -2.67
N TRP A 190 -7.76 -16.59 -2.25
CA TRP A 190 -8.56 -16.76 -1.05
C TRP A 190 -9.34 -18.09 -1.06
N LEU A 191 -9.86 -18.49 -2.23
CA LEU A 191 -10.65 -19.72 -2.37
C LEU A 191 -9.79 -20.99 -2.25
N LYS A 192 -8.48 -20.88 -2.46
CA LYS A 192 -7.52 -21.97 -2.28
C LYS A 192 -6.88 -21.98 -0.89
N GLY A 193 -7.20 -20.98 -0.05
CA GLY A 193 -6.63 -20.87 1.28
C GLY A 193 -5.25 -20.21 1.32
N ASP A 194 -4.82 -19.55 0.27
CA ASP A 194 -3.56 -18.80 0.23
C ASP A 194 -3.74 -17.47 0.99
N ILE A 195 -3.76 -17.56 2.32
CA ILE A 195 -4.02 -16.43 3.21
C ILE A 195 -2.78 -16.19 4.07
N TYR A 196 -2.26 -14.98 4.00
CA TYR A 196 -1.12 -14.51 4.78
C TYR A 196 -1.61 -13.66 5.94
N PHE A 197 -1.08 -13.91 7.11
CA PHE A 197 -1.28 -13.09 8.29
C PHE A 197 -0.18 -12.04 8.36
N GLY A 198 -0.55 -10.79 8.59
CA GLY A 198 0.36 -9.69 8.83
C GLY A 198 -0.04 -8.84 10.01
N PHE A 199 0.92 -8.11 10.57
CA PHE A 199 0.66 -7.12 11.59
C PHE A 199 1.53 -5.88 11.36
N ASN A 200 0.98 -4.72 11.72
CA ASN A 200 1.71 -3.45 11.74
C ASN A 200 1.60 -2.82 13.12
N ILE A 201 2.64 -2.10 13.51
CA ILE A 201 2.62 -1.26 14.70
C ILE A 201 3.02 0.13 14.24
N SER A 202 2.15 1.11 14.50
CA SER A 202 2.44 2.51 14.21
C SER A 202 2.32 3.37 15.45
N ARG A 203 3.15 4.42 15.51
CA ARG A 203 3.12 5.44 16.56
C ARG A 203 3.28 6.82 15.94
N VAL A 204 2.48 7.75 16.40
CA VAL A 204 2.59 9.17 16.04
C VAL A 204 3.35 9.90 17.13
N PHE A 205 4.38 10.65 16.73
CA PHE A 205 5.13 11.54 17.59
C PHE A 205 4.77 12.99 17.24
N THR A 206 4.41 13.79 18.23
CA THR A 206 4.25 15.22 18.05
C THR A 206 5.59 15.89 18.28
N LEU A 207 6.14 16.50 17.24
CA LEU A 207 7.35 17.33 17.35
C LEU A 207 6.89 18.74 17.76
N ASN A 208 7.17 19.13 18.98
CA ASN A 208 6.96 20.52 19.41
C ASN A 208 7.92 21.42 18.61
N LYS A 209 7.36 22.44 17.97
CA LYS A 209 8.14 23.53 17.38
C LYS A 209 8.46 24.55 18.45
#